data_d04ac68d8983b80a2ae82ed8ec8bf9bf
#
_entry.id   d04ac68d8983b80a2ae82ed8ec8bf9bf
#
_cell.length_a   1.000
_cell.length_b   1.000
_cell.length_c   1.000
_cell.angle_alpha   90.00
_cell.angle_beta   90.00
_cell.angle_gamma   90.00
#
_symmetry.space_group_name_H-M   'P 1'
#
loop_
_entity.id
_entity.type
_entity.pdbx_description
1 polymer ?
#
loop_
_entity_poly.entity_id
_entity_poly.type
_entity_poly.pdbx_seq_one_letter_code
_entity_poly.pdbx_strand_id
1 'polypeptide(L)'
;MGTKDTITKDYMADNRVFADVFNHMLYKGKNVIDPDTLHPLDTTALAVPYGSGTSEIPVQKFRDEFKSLNVMHDDSRIYLLLGIENQSEAHYAMPVKNMVYDALEYAGQVENSARSHREAKQWPSTSGEYLTGFYKDDRLIPVITTVVYFGSDTWNAPRSLHEMLSVQDPEILSLVPDYRINLFSPAEIKDEELNKLQSNLREVMLFIKYAKDKRKLKELTSENSSFQSLELKAARVIDSITGINLRFTETERSVNMCQAVQEMCDDARAEGHASGLSEGHAQGLQDQALLTAQRMLQDPRFSPEDISRFSGLPLEDVLKLREK
;
A
#
# COMPACT_ATOMS: atom_id res chain seq x y z
N MET A 1 -14.13 -1.31 -5.86
CA MET A 1 -12.68 -1.54 -5.81
C MET A 1 -12.00 -0.46 -6.65
N GLY A 2 -11.02 0.24 -6.12
CA GLY A 2 -10.25 1.24 -6.87
C GLY A 2 -9.24 0.57 -7.81
N THR A 3 -8.81 1.27 -8.85
CA THR A 3 -7.81 0.76 -9.81
C THR A 3 -6.53 0.30 -9.11
N LYS A 4 -6.09 1.03 -8.07
CA LYS A 4 -4.90 0.69 -7.25
C LYS A 4 -5.05 -0.68 -6.56
N ASP A 5 -6.21 -0.94 -5.96
CA ASP A 5 -6.47 -2.19 -5.24
C ASP A 5 -6.43 -3.40 -6.19
N THR A 6 -6.96 -3.24 -7.40
CA THR A 6 -6.95 -4.32 -8.41
C THR A 6 -5.52 -4.64 -8.86
N ILE A 7 -4.70 -3.61 -9.11
CA ILE A 7 -3.30 -3.77 -9.57
C ILE A 7 -2.45 -4.42 -8.47
N THR A 8 -2.54 -3.95 -7.23
CA THR A 8 -1.78 -4.52 -6.11
C THR A 8 -2.22 -5.94 -5.82
N LYS A 9 -3.52 -6.24 -5.90
CA LYS A 9 -4.06 -7.59 -5.72
C LYS A 9 -3.53 -8.55 -6.79
N ASP A 10 -3.61 -8.20 -8.09
CA ASP A 10 -3.07 -9.03 -9.18
C ASP A 10 -1.55 -9.27 -9.03
N TYR A 11 -0.83 -8.28 -8.55
CA TYR A 11 0.60 -8.39 -8.29
C TYR A 11 0.91 -9.34 -7.12
N MET A 12 0.20 -9.20 -6.00
CA MET A 12 0.38 -10.05 -4.82
C MET A 12 -0.12 -11.47 -5.01
N ALA A 13 -0.94 -11.74 -6.04
CA ALA A 13 -1.36 -13.10 -6.41
C ALA A 13 -0.19 -13.96 -6.93
N ASP A 14 0.89 -13.37 -7.42
CA ASP A 14 2.11 -14.10 -7.83
C ASP A 14 2.74 -14.79 -6.61
N ASN A 15 2.92 -16.13 -6.70
CA ASN A 15 3.46 -16.92 -5.61
C ASN A 15 4.88 -16.51 -5.19
N ARG A 16 5.71 -16.00 -6.11
CA ARG A 16 7.07 -15.51 -5.81
C ARG A 16 7.02 -14.27 -4.91
N VAL A 17 6.13 -13.34 -5.26
CA VAL A 17 5.91 -12.10 -4.49
C VAL A 17 5.30 -12.43 -3.13
N PHE A 18 4.32 -13.31 -3.11
CA PHE A 18 3.67 -13.78 -1.89
C PHE A 18 4.67 -14.48 -0.94
N ALA A 19 5.48 -15.39 -1.48
CA ALA A 19 6.52 -16.10 -0.71
C ALA A 19 7.54 -15.14 -0.08
N ASP A 20 7.95 -14.10 -0.80
CA ASP A 20 8.90 -13.10 -0.30
C ASP A 20 8.39 -12.38 0.96
N VAL A 21 7.12 -11.98 0.98
CA VAL A 21 6.53 -11.34 2.17
C VAL A 21 6.65 -12.26 3.38
N PHE A 22 6.26 -13.53 3.24
CA PHE A 22 6.26 -14.46 4.37
C PHE A 22 7.65 -15.00 4.71
N ASN A 23 8.56 -15.12 3.75
CA ASN A 23 9.98 -15.40 4.02
C ASN A 23 10.60 -14.26 4.86
N HIS A 24 10.25 -13.01 4.57
CA HIS A 24 10.69 -11.89 5.39
C HIS A 24 10.07 -11.95 6.79
N MET A 25 8.74 -12.08 6.88
CA MET A 25 8.00 -12.02 8.15
C MET A 25 8.32 -13.17 9.10
N LEU A 26 8.36 -14.40 8.59
CA LEU A 26 8.52 -15.61 9.40
C LEU A 26 9.98 -16.05 9.55
N TYR A 27 10.79 -15.86 8.50
CA TYR A 27 12.12 -16.45 8.41
C TYR A 27 13.24 -15.41 8.28
N LYS A 28 12.93 -14.11 8.55
CA LYS A 28 13.91 -13.00 8.52
C LYS A 28 14.63 -12.88 7.18
N GLY A 29 13.91 -13.13 6.11
CA GLY A 29 14.42 -13.06 4.74
C GLY A 29 15.19 -14.31 4.27
N LYS A 30 15.19 -15.40 5.04
CA LYS A 30 15.68 -16.70 4.55
C LYS A 30 14.64 -17.28 3.59
N ASN A 31 15.09 -17.80 2.45
CA ASN A 31 14.22 -18.41 1.44
C ASN A 31 13.84 -19.85 1.87
N VAL A 32 12.84 -19.96 2.74
CA VAL A 32 12.30 -21.22 3.28
C VAL A 32 11.02 -21.63 2.55
N ILE A 33 10.18 -20.65 2.22
CA ILE A 33 8.94 -20.86 1.49
C ILE A 33 9.25 -20.88 0.00
N ASP A 34 9.08 -22.06 -0.60
CA ASP A 34 9.15 -22.22 -2.06
C ASP A 34 7.81 -21.77 -2.66
N PRO A 35 7.80 -20.86 -3.64
CA PRO A 35 6.59 -20.43 -4.32
C PRO A 35 5.73 -21.58 -4.88
N ASP A 36 6.34 -22.66 -5.30
CA ASP A 36 5.63 -23.84 -5.86
C ASP A 36 4.86 -24.65 -4.80
N THR A 37 5.15 -24.42 -3.51
CA THR A 37 4.43 -25.09 -2.39
C THR A 37 3.21 -24.31 -1.91
N LEU A 38 2.95 -23.15 -2.48
CA LEU A 38 1.81 -22.31 -2.16
C LEU A 38 0.60 -22.67 -3.02
N HIS A 39 -0.51 -22.99 -2.36
CA HIS A 39 -1.76 -23.33 -3.01
C HIS A 39 -2.84 -22.28 -2.71
N PRO A 40 -3.44 -21.65 -3.75
CA PRO A 40 -4.52 -20.69 -3.55
C PRO A 40 -5.70 -21.32 -2.81
N LEU A 41 -6.30 -20.56 -1.91
CA LEU A 41 -7.53 -20.90 -1.22
C LEU A 41 -8.64 -19.92 -1.60
N ASP A 42 -9.88 -20.29 -1.29
CA ASP A 42 -11.00 -19.36 -1.41
C ASP A 42 -10.78 -18.20 -0.43
N THR A 43 -10.78 -16.98 -0.98
CA THR A 43 -10.62 -15.75 -0.18
C THR A 43 -11.89 -15.37 0.56
N THR A 44 -13.01 -16.08 0.31
CA THR A 44 -14.30 -15.85 0.93
C THR A 44 -14.36 -16.57 2.29
N ALA A 45 -14.30 -15.81 3.36
CA ALA A 45 -14.58 -16.35 4.69
C ALA A 45 -16.10 -16.33 4.95
N LEU A 46 -16.69 -17.51 5.08
CA LEU A 46 -18.08 -17.71 5.46
C LEU A 46 -18.12 -18.35 6.84
N ALA A 47 -18.73 -17.72 7.81
CA ALA A 47 -19.07 -18.36 9.07
C ALA A 47 -20.54 -18.08 9.40
N VAL A 48 -21.21 -19.14 9.81
CA VAL A 48 -22.49 -19.03 10.51
C VAL A 48 -22.16 -18.92 11.99
N PRO A 49 -22.51 -17.83 12.66
CA PRO A 49 -22.29 -17.72 14.11
C PRO A 49 -22.90 -18.91 14.85
N TYR A 50 -22.24 -19.36 15.92
CA TYR A 50 -22.71 -20.46 16.73
C TYR A 50 -24.15 -20.26 17.18
N GLY A 51 -25.05 -21.16 16.78
CA GLY A 51 -26.43 -21.13 17.18
C GLY A 51 -27.33 -21.69 16.06
N SER A 52 -27.91 -22.81 16.25
CA SER A 52 -28.77 -23.54 15.30
C SER A 52 -30.14 -22.89 15.06
N GLY A 53 -30.17 -21.63 14.79
CA GLY A 53 -31.39 -20.90 14.41
C GLY A 53 -31.55 -20.83 12.89
N THR A 54 -32.69 -21.21 12.36
CA THR A 54 -33.03 -21.37 10.94
C THR A 54 -33.11 -20.06 10.13
N SER A 55 -32.54 -18.96 10.59
CA SER A 55 -32.64 -17.64 9.94
C SER A 55 -31.40 -16.75 10.05
N GLU A 56 -30.19 -17.31 10.25
CA GLU A 56 -28.99 -16.50 10.38
C GLU A 56 -28.39 -16.20 9.01
N ILE A 57 -28.14 -14.90 8.76
CA ILE A 57 -27.43 -14.43 7.56
C ILE A 57 -25.95 -14.78 7.72
N PRO A 58 -25.35 -15.57 6.82
CA PRO A 58 -23.91 -15.86 6.86
C PRO A 58 -23.10 -14.56 6.83
N VAL A 59 -22.13 -14.42 7.72
CA VAL A 59 -21.17 -13.33 7.66
C VAL A 59 -20.16 -13.69 6.57
N GLN A 60 -20.20 -12.93 5.47
CA GLN A 60 -19.29 -13.08 4.35
C GLN A 60 -18.26 -11.96 4.36
N LYS A 61 -16.98 -12.32 4.31
CA LYS A 61 -15.85 -11.40 4.20
C LYS A 61 -14.89 -11.89 3.13
N PHE A 62 -14.23 -10.96 2.45
CA PHE A 62 -13.27 -11.27 1.39
C PHE A 62 -11.88 -10.76 1.80
N ARG A 63 -10.89 -11.64 1.76
CA ARG A 63 -9.46 -11.29 1.81
C ARG A 63 -8.97 -10.92 0.42
N ASP A 64 -7.87 -10.20 0.35
CA ASP A 64 -7.23 -9.92 -0.94
C ASP A 64 -6.57 -11.18 -1.50
N GLU A 65 -5.70 -11.83 -0.71
CA GLU A 65 -5.07 -13.10 -1.08
C GLU A 65 -5.05 -14.06 0.11
N PHE A 66 -5.28 -15.36 -0.16
CA PHE A 66 -5.25 -16.41 0.85
C PHE A 66 -4.68 -17.70 0.27
N LYS A 67 -3.66 -18.26 0.91
CA LYS A 67 -2.97 -19.46 0.43
C LYS A 67 -2.64 -20.41 1.57
N SER A 68 -2.67 -21.72 1.29
CA SER A 68 -2.13 -22.73 2.19
C SER A 68 -0.66 -23.00 1.87
N LEU A 69 0.11 -23.25 2.91
CA LEU A 69 1.51 -23.60 2.85
C LEU A 69 1.73 -24.93 3.54
N ASN A 70 2.48 -25.82 2.89
CA ASN A 70 2.99 -27.05 3.47
C ASN A 70 4.51 -27.06 3.25
N VAL A 71 5.28 -26.84 4.30
CA VAL A 71 6.72 -26.74 4.21
C VAL A 71 7.41 -27.65 5.24
N MET A 72 8.58 -28.18 4.90
CA MET A 72 9.46 -28.85 5.84
C MET A 72 10.39 -27.82 6.48
N HIS A 73 10.37 -27.73 7.80
CA HIS A 73 11.27 -26.88 8.57
C HIS A 73 11.80 -27.66 9.78
N ASP A 74 13.10 -27.73 9.94
CA ASP A 74 13.78 -28.45 11.03
C ASP A 74 13.24 -29.87 11.25
N ASP A 75 13.17 -30.67 10.16
CA ASP A 75 12.64 -32.05 10.14
C ASP A 75 11.15 -32.21 10.51
N SER A 76 10.45 -31.08 10.68
CA SER A 76 9.02 -31.07 10.97
C SER A 76 8.22 -30.54 9.77
N ARG A 77 7.06 -31.19 9.52
CA ARG A 77 6.10 -30.68 8.52
C ARG A 77 5.21 -29.63 9.15
N ILE A 78 5.23 -28.41 8.58
CA ILE A 78 4.44 -27.27 9.05
C ILE A 78 3.33 -26.99 8.04
N TYR A 79 2.10 -26.89 8.54
CA TYR A 79 0.94 -26.44 7.76
C TYR A 79 0.55 -25.05 8.27
N LEU A 80 0.43 -24.09 7.35
CA LEU A 80 0.04 -22.73 7.66
C LEU A 80 -1.02 -22.24 6.67
N LEU A 81 -1.89 -21.37 7.14
CA LEU A 81 -2.79 -20.58 6.30
C LEU A 81 -2.32 -19.13 6.31
N LEU A 82 -2.00 -18.61 5.13
CA LEU A 82 -1.35 -17.33 4.96
C LEU A 82 -2.29 -16.37 4.22
N GLY A 83 -2.57 -15.23 4.83
CA GLY A 83 -3.43 -14.19 4.26
C GLY A 83 -2.68 -12.87 4.04
N ILE A 84 -2.99 -12.17 2.95
CA ILE A 84 -2.49 -10.82 2.67
C ILE A 84 -3.67 -9.86 2.53
N GLU A 85 -3.53 -8.69 3.13
CA GLU A 85 -4.37 -7.52 2.96
C GLU A 85 -3.53 -6.37 2.39
N ASN A 86 -3.82 -5.95 1.17
CA ASN A 86 -3.11 -4.87 0.49
C ASN A 86 -3.71 -3.52 0.87
N GLN A 87 -2.87 -2.57 1.26
CA GLN A 87 -3.30 -1.22 1.64
C GLN A 87 -2.43 -0.17 0.96
N SER A 88 -3.03 0.72 0.20
CA SER A 88 -2.36 1.91 -0.34
C SER A 88 -2.37 3.08 0.64
N GLU A 89 -3.31 3.07 1.59
CA GLU A 89 -3.46 4.05 2.66
C GLU A 89 -3.66 3.34 3.99
N ALA A 90 -3.31 4.01 5.10
CA ALA A 90 -3.46 3.45 6.43
C ALA A 90 -4.94 3.27 6.79
N HIS A 91 -5.33 2.06 7.16
CA HIS A 91 -6.71 1.71 7.51
C HIS A 91 -6.89 1.66 9.04
N TYR A 92 -7.62 2.63 9.59
CA TYR A 92 -7.72 2.82 11.04
C TYR A 92 -8.39 1.67 11.81
N ALA A 93 -9.17 0.82 11.16
CA ALA A 93 -9.82 -0.34 11.79
C ALA A 93 -9.15 -1.67 11.38
N MET A 94 -7.88 -1.67 10.94
CA MET A 94 -7.21 -2.85 10.44
C MET A 94 -7.10 -3.99 11.46
N PRO A 95 -6.80 -3.74 12.75
CA PRO A 95 -6.77 -4.81 13.74
C PRO A 95 -8.10 -5.57 13.83
N VAL A 96 -9.22 -4.85 13.85
CA VAL A 96 -10.56 -5.47 13.89
C VAL A 96 -10.88 -6.20 12.59
N LYS A 97 -10.50 -5.63 11.44
CA LYS A 97 -10.71 -6.26 10.13
C LYS A 97 -9.99 -7.63 10.07
N ASN A 98 -8.71 -7.66 10.40
CA ASN A 98 -7.92 -8.89 10.36
C ASN A 98 -8.38 -9.91 11.42
N MET A 99 -8.71 -9.44 12.64
CA MET A 99 -9.24 -10.29 13.70
C MET A 99 -10.51 -11.03 13.24
N VAL A 100 -11.43 -10.35 12.55
CA VAL A 100 -12.64 -10.96 12.00
C VAL A 100 -12.29 -12.06 10.99
N TYR A 101 -11.37 -11.79 10.06
CA TYR A 101 -10.96 -12.79 9.07
C TYR A 101 -10.36 -14.04 9.71
N ASP A 102 -9.44 -13.86 10.65
CA ASP A 102 -8.78 -14.97 11.31
C ASP A 102 -9.77 -15.77 12.18
N ALA A 103 -10.68 -15.08 12.88
CA ALA A 103 -11.72 -15.71 13.69
C ALA A 103 -12.69 -16.55 12.83
N LEU A 104 -13.11 -16.03 11.67
CA LEU A 104 -13.97 -16.76 10.73
C LEU A 104 -13.26 -18.01 10.18
N GLU A 105 -11.97 -17.92 9.89
CA GLU A 105 -11.19 -19.07 9.42
C GLU A 105 -11.07 -20.14 10.51
N TYR A 106 -10.75 -19.77 11.75
CA TYR A 106 -10.73 -20.72 12.86
C TYR A 106 -12.09 -21.35 13.13
N ALA A 107 -13.18 -20.57 13.05
CA ALA A 107 -14.52 -21.10 13.17
C ALA A 107 -14.85 -22.14 12.09
N GLY A 108 -14.45 -21.85 10.83
CA GLY A 108 -14.57 -22.78 9.71
C GLY A 108 -13.79 -24.08 9.93
N GLN A 109 -12.57 -24.00 10.47
CA GLN A 109 -11.77 -25.19 10.79
C GLN A 109 -12.44 -26.06 11.87
N VAL A 110 -13.01 -25.46 12.92
CA VAL A 110 -13.76 -26.16 13.96
C VAL A 110 -14.97 -26.89 13.34
N GLU A 111 -15.73 -26.22 12.49
CA GLU A 111 -16.89 -26.82 11.82
C GLU A 111 -16.49 -27.97 10.88
N ASN A 112 -15.40 -27.80 10.12
CA ASN A 112 -14.87 -28.83 9.23
C ASN A 112 -14.41 -30.06 10.01
N SER A 113 -13.74 -29.89 11.16
CA SER A 113 -13.36 -30.97 12.04
C SER A 113 -14.60 -31.75 12.53
N ALA A 114 -15.59 -31.00 13.02
CA ALA A 114 -16.86 -31.59 13.46
C ALA A 114 -17.60 -32.35 12.34
N ARG A 115 -17.58 -31.83 11.12
CA ARG A 115 -18.15 -32.48 9.94
C ARG A 115 -17.39 -33.79 9.61
N SER A 116 -16.06 -33.74 9.60
CA SER A 116 -15.20 -34.90 9.32
C SER A 116 -15.45 -36.03 10.29
N HIS A 117 -15.60 -35.73 11.60
CA HIS A 117 -15.92 -36.75 12.61
C HIS A 117 -17.29 -37.39 12.36
N ARG A 118 -18.32 -36.61 12.00
CA ARG A 118 -19.65 -37.11 11.65
C ARG A 118 -19.61 -38.02 10.40
N GLU A 119 -18.92 -37.61 9.36
CA GLU A 119 -18.77 -38.38 8.12
C GLU A 119 -18.01 -39.71 8.34
N ALA A 120 -16.97 -39.64 9.16
CA ALA A 120 -16.20 -40.83 9.58
C ALA A 120 -16.92 -41.70 10.60
N LYS A 121 -18.13 -41.30 11.05
CA LYS A 121 -18.91 -42.02 12.09
C LYS A 121 -18.11 -42.25 13.38
N GLN A 122 -17.25 -41.30 13.73
CA GLN A 122 -16.51 -41.33 14.99
C GLN A 122 -17.43 -40.90 16.13
N TRP A 123 -17.41 -41.63 17.22
CA TRP A 123 -18.23 -41.33 18.39
C TRP A 123 -17.45 -40.49 19.41
N PRO A 124 -18.05 -39.40 19.93
CA PRO A 124 -17.41 -38.57 20.94
C PRO A 124 -17.19 -39.40 22.24
N SER A 125 -16.05 -39.20 22.86
CA SER A 125 -15.65 -39.85 24.10
C SER A 125 -16.14 -39.11 25.34
N THR A 126 -16.47 -37.85 25.21
CA THR A 126 -16.86 -36.95 26.29
C THR A 126 -18.10 -36.12 25.92
N SER A 127 -18.77 -35.58 26.95
CA SER A 127 -19.89 -34.63 26.74
C SER A 127 -19.45 -33.33 26.00
N GLY A 128 -18.19 -32.89 26.23
CA GLY A 128 -17.63 -31.71 25.54
C GLY A 128 -17.48 -31.95 24.03
N GLU A 129 -16.95 -33.10 23.64
CA GLU A 129 -16.82 -33.52 22.25
C GLU A 129 -18.20 -33.68 21.58
N TYR A 130 -19.17 -34.25 22.31
CA TYR A 130 -20.54 -34.36 21.82
C TYR A 130 -21.19 -33.03 21.54
N LEU A 131 -20.98 -32.03 22.43
CA LEU A 131 -21.59 -30.68 22.30
C LEU A 131 -20.97 -29.87 21.18
N THR A 132 -19.65 -29.97 20.99
CA THR A 132 -18.93 -29.11 20.07
C THR A 132 -18.64 -29.77 18.73
N GLY A 133 -18.57 -31.12 18.69
CA GLY A 133 -18.06 -31.88 17.56
C GLY A 133 -16.54 -31.74 17.35
N PHE A 134 -15.87 -30.89 18.12
CA PHE A 134 -14.42 -30.69 18.13
C PHE A 134 -13.81 -31.54 19.25
N TYR A 135 -12.91 -32.45 18.90
CA TYR A 135 -12.41 -33.46 19.84
C TYR A 135 -11.15 -33.00 20.54
N LYS A 136 -10.85 -33.56 21.68
CA LYS A 136 -9.72 -33.18 22.55
C LYS A 136 -8.37 -33.16 21.82
N ASP A 137 -8.20 -34.06 20.86
CA ASP A 137 -6.95 -34.20 20.10
C ASP A 137 -6.93 -33.42 18.79
N ASP A 138 -8.04 -32.81 18.44
CA ASP A 138 -8.08 -31.90 17.26
C ASP A 138 -7.15 -30.72 17.47
N ARG A 139 -6.59 -30.24 16.38
CA ARG A 139 -5.71 -29.07 16.36
C ARG A 139 -6.08 -28.20 15.17
N LEU A 140 -6.05 -26.89 15.41
CA LEU A 140 -6.26 -25.91 14.35
C LEU A 140 -4.94 -25.60 13.65
N ILE A 141 -5.03 -25.37 12.35
CA ILE A 141 -3.91 -24.87 11.53
C ILE A 141 -3.75 -23.38 11.82
N PRO A 142 -2.56 -22.90 12.15
CA PRO A 142 -2.33 -21.48 12.38
C PRO A 142 -2.67 -20.62 11.15
N VAL A 143 -3.36 -19.53 11.39
CA VAL A 143 -3.66 -18.50 10.39
C VAL A 143 -2.76 -17.31 10.64
N ILE A 144 -2.07 -16.83 9.60
CA ILE A 144 -1.19 -15.67 9.70
C ILE A 144 -1.62 -14.68 8.61
N THR A 145 -2.18 -13.54 9.02
CA THR A 145 -2.55 -12.46 8.13
C THR A 145 -1.53 -11.33 8.20
N THR A 146 -1.00 -10.91 7.06
CA THR A 146 -0.04 -9.81 6.92
C THR A 146 -0.68 -8.66 6.14
N VAL A 147 -0.55 -7.45 6.67
CA VAL A 147 -0.93 -6.22 5.98
C VAL A 147 0.28 -5.74 5.17
N VAL A 148 0.16 -5.72 3.85
CA VAL A 148 1.19 -5.17 2.95
C VAL A 148 0.80 -3.73 2.63
N TYR A 149 1.58 -2.80 3.16
CA TYR A 149 1.35 -1.37 2.99
C TYR A 149 2.24 -0.81 1.87
N PHE A 150 1.59 -0.27 0.85
CA PHE A 150 2.26 0.32 -0.32
C PHE A 150 2.46 1.84 -0.21
N GLY A 151 2.29 2.42 0.98
CA GLY A 151 2.56 3.84 1.21
C GLY A 151 4.04 4.14 1.40
N SER A 152 4.48 5.33 0.97
CA SER A 152 5.85 5.83 1.21
C SER A 152 6.06 6.38 2.62
N ASP A 153 5.00 6.70 3.33
CA ASP A 153 5.03 7.19 4.69
C ASP A 153 4.96 6.03 5.71
N THR A 154 5.31 6.30 6.96
CA THR A 154 5.11 5.34 8.04
C THR A 154 3.62 5.10 8.28
N TRP A 155 3.28 3.88 8.67
CA TRP A 155 1.91 3.54 9.05
C TRP A 155 1.45 4.37 10.26
N ASN A 156 0.41 5.17 10.09
CA ASN A 156 -0.10 6.11 11.09
C ASN A 156 -1.48 5.72 11.65
N ALA A 157 -1.83 4.43 11.59
CA ALA A 157 -3.09 3.89 12.15
C ALA A 157 -2.80 2.88 13.28
N PRO A 158 -3.79 2.51 14.09
CA PRO A 158 -3.63 1.51 15.14
C PRO A 158 -3.05 0.20 14.61
N ARG A 159 -2.15 -0.41 15.38
CA ARG A 159 -1.51 -1.70 15.08
C ARG A 159 -2.04 -2.83 15.94
N SER A 160 -2.78 -2.49 16.98
CA SER A 160 -3.39 -3.48 17.85
C SER A 160 -4.80 -3.07 18.26
N LEU A 161 -5.57 -4.06 18.71
CA LEU A 161 -6.91 -3.81 19.25
C LEU A 161 -6.85 -2.89 20.48
N HIS A 162 -5.85 -3.08 21.35
CA HIS A 162 -5.70 -2.26 22.55
C HIS A 162 -5.50 -0.77 22.22
N GLU A 163 -4.77 -0.43 21.14
CA GLU A 163 -4.63 0.96 20.68
C GLU A 163 -5.94 1.61 20.24
N MET A 164 -6.97 0.80 19.93
CA MET A 164 -8.28 1.27 19.48
C MET A 164 -9.29 1.43 20.63
N LEU A 165 -8.99 0.90 21.82
CA LEU A 165 -9.94 0.91 22.92
C LEU A 165 -10.03 2.28 23.59
N SER A 166 -11.22 2.64 24.02
CA SER A 166 -11.51 3.92 24.72
C SER A 166 -10.95 3.97 26.14
N VAL A 167 -10.58 2.83 26.70
CA VAL A 167 -10.03 2.69 28.07
C VAL A 167 -8.61 2.15 27.95
N GLN A 168 -7.67 2.83 28.63
CA GLN A 168 -6.24 2.50 28.62
C GLN A 168 -5.74 2.06 30.01
N ASP A 169 -6.65 1.61 30.86
CA ASP A 169 -6.31 1.08 32.20
C ASP A 169 -5.63 -0.31 32.05
N PRO A 170 -4.42 -0.51 32.58
CA PRO A 170 -3.69 -1.76 32.44
C PRO A 170 -4.39 -2.99 33.05
N GLU A 171 -5.17 -2.80 34.14
CA GLU A 171 -5.91 -3.91 34.78
C GLU A 171 -7.04 -4.38 33.85
N ILE A 172 -7.77 -3.42 33.26
CA ILE A 172 -8.84 -3.73 32.27
C ILE A 172 -8.25 -4.36 31.01
N LEU A 173 -7.16 -3.78 30.46
CA LEU A 173 -6.50 -4.29 29.26
C LEU A 173 -5.94 -5.71 29.46
N SER A 174 -5.54 -6.08 30.67
CA SER A 174 -5.06 -7.44 30.96
C SER A 174 -6.13 -8.51 30.76
N LEU A 175 -7.42 -8.15 30.80
CA LEU A 175 -8.57 -9.03 30.62
C LEU A 175 -9.08 -9.04 29.16
N VAL A 176 -8.59 -8.14 28.31
CA VAL A 176 -8.98 -8.06 26.90
C VAL A 176 -7.86 -8.62 26.05
N PRO A 177 -8.07 -9.71 25.28
CA PRO A 177 -7.07 -10.19 24.34
C PRO A 177 -6.66 -9.11 23.34
N ASP A 178 -5.36 -8.88 23.20
CA ASP A 178 -4.84 -7.95 22.19
C ASP A 178 -4.64 -8.67 20.86
N TYR A 179 -5.23 -8.13 19.79
CA TYR A 179 -5.00 -8.60 18.45
C TYR A 179 -4.11 -7.60 17.71
N ARG A 180 -2.93 -8.05 17.29
CA ARG A 180 -1.92 -7.23 16.61
C ARG A 180 -1.85 -7.57 15.14
N ILE A 181 -1.72 -6.55 14.28
CA ILE A 181 -1.47 -6.77 12.86
C ILE A 181 0.02 -7.09 12.62
N ASN A 182 0.27 -7.96 11.65
CA ASN A 182 1.60 -8.12 11.06
C ASN A 182 1.71 -7.13 9.90
N LEU A 183 2.59 -6.14 10.01
CA LEU A 183 2.73 -5.07 9.02
C LEU A 183 4.01 -5.24 8.21
N PHE A 184 3.88 -5.30 6.89
CA PHE A 184 4.98 -5.23 5.94
C PHE A 184 4.92 -3.86 5.24
N SER A 185 5.82 -2.94 5.62
CA SER A 185 5.83 -1.55 5.17
C SER A 185 7.22 -1.12 4.71
N PRO A 186 7.38 -0.61 3.48
CA PRO A 186 8.68 -0.20 2.95
C PRO A 186 9.33 0.90 3.78
N ALA A 187 8.55 1.82 4.33
CA ALA A 187 9.08 2.93 5.15
C ALA A 187 9.73 2.45 6.46
N GLU A 188 9.32 1.30 6.98
CA GLU A 188 9.76 0.76 8.28
C GLU A 188 10.80 -0.34 8.15
N ILE A 189 10.87 -1.02 7.01
CA ILE A 189 11.84 -2.09 6.75
C ILE A 189 13.16 -1.46 6.30
N LYS A 190 14.29 -1.93 6.86
CA LYS A 190 15.63 -1.49 6.46
C LYS A 190 15.96 -1.97 5.06
N ASP A 191 16.80 -1.22 4.33
CA ASP A 191 17.20 -1.56 2.96
C ASP A 191 17.89 -2.93 2.88
N GLU A 192 18.70 -3.24 3.89
CA GLU A 192 19.39 -4.55 3.96
C GLU A 192 18.40 -5.71 4.07
N GLU A 193 17.24 -5.48 4.70
CA GLU A 193 16.18 -6.48 4.80
C GLU A 193 15.37 -6.56 3.48
N LEU A 194 15.06 -5.40 2.85
CA LEU A 194 14.42 -5.37 1.54
C LEU A 194 15.29 -6.03 0.47
N ASN A 195 16.61 -5.87 0.55
CA ASN A 195 17.56 -6.49 -0.37
C ASN A 195 17.63 -8.02 -0.27
N LYS A 196 17.04 -8.64 0.75
CA LYS A 196 16.92 -10.10 0.87
C LYS A 196 15.77 -10.69 0.04
N LEU A 197 14.81 -9.86 -0.38
CA LEU A 197 13.69 -10.29 -1.22
C LEU A 197 14.22 -10.78 -2.57
N GLN A 198 13.65 -11.86 -3.09
CA GLN A 198 14.13 -12.55 -4.29
C GLN A 198 13.35 -12.14 -5.55
N SER A 199 12.10 -11.71 -5.39
CA SER A 199 11.24 -11.25 -6.49
C SER A 199 11.40 -9.74 -6.74
N ASN A 200 10.71 -9.23 -7.77
CA ASN A 200 10.64 -7.78 -8.03
C ASN A 200 9.93 -6.97 -6.92
N LEU A 201 9.43 -7.64 -5.87
CA LEU A 201 8.91 -6.95 -4.68
C LEU A 201 9.96 -6.05 -4.04
N ARG A 202 11.24 -6.46 -4.11
CA ARG A 202 12.38 -5.64 -3.67
C ARG A 202 12.38 -4.28 -4.36
N GLU A 203 12.33 -4.26 -5.69
CA GLU A 203 12.36 -3.04 -6.50
C GLU A 203 11.12 -2.19 -6.24
N VAL A 204 9.95 -2.82 -6.15
CA VAL A 204 8.68 -2.13 -5.84
C VAL A 204 8.77 -1.43 -4.48
N MET A 205 9.19 -2.13 -3.44
CA MET A 205 9.26 -1.59 -2.08
C MET A 205 10.33 -0.51 -1.93
N LEU A 206 11.51 -0.70 -2.54
CA LEU A 206 12.57 0.31 -2.54
C LEU A 206 12.15 1.57 -3.30
N PHE A 207 11.49 1.42 -4.46
CA PHE A 207 11.01 2.56 -5.23
C PHE A 207 9.95 3.37 -4.47
N ILE A 208 8.97 2.69 -3.87
CA ILE A 208 7.93 3.34 -3.06
C ILE A 208 8.55 4.05 -1.85
N LYS A 209 9.48 3.41 -1.16
CA LYS A 209 10.19 3.97 -0.01
C LYS A 209 10.84 5.31 -0.34
N TYR A 210 11.46 5.42 -1.50
CA TYR A 210 12.20 6.61 -1.93
C TYR A 210 11.44 7.49 -2.92
N ALA A 211 10.17 7.22 -3.19
CA ALA A 211 9.36 7.96 -4.18
C ALA A 211 9.34 9.48 -3.97
N LYS A 212 9.49 9.95 -2.72
CA LYS A 212 9.54 11.37 -2.35
C LYS A 212 10.97 11.96 -2.35
N ASP A 213 12.01 11.13 -2.42
CA ASP A 213 13.42 11.55 -2.47
C ASP A 213 13.99 11.35 -3.88
N LYS A 214 13.86 12.38 -4.72
CA LYS A 214 14.29 12.35 -6.14
C LYS A 214 15.77 11.99 -6.31
N ARG A 215 16.64 12.39 -5.36
CA ARG A 215 18.08 12.09 -5.46
C ARG A 215 18.34 10.60 -5.21
N LYS A 216 17.80 10.08 -4.11
CA LYS A 216 17.92 8.66 -3.80
C LYS A 216 17.25 7.77 -4.83
N LEU A 217 16.09 8.19 -5.35
CA LEU A 217 15.40 7.43 -6.40
C LEU A 217 16.24 7.33 -7.67
N LYS A 218 16.87 8.43 -8.10
CA LYS A 218 17.78 8.42 -9.26
C LYS A 218 19.01 7.55 -9.01
N GLU A 219 19.63 7.64 -7.84
CA GLU A 219 20.75 6.80 -7.42
C GLU A 219 20.36 5.31 -7.43
N LEU A 220 19.25 4.95 -6.77
CA LEU A 220 18.71 3.61 -6.71
C LEU A 220 18.46 3.01 -8.10
N THR A 221 17.80 3.75 -8.99
CA THR A 221 17.46 3.26 -10.33
C THR A 221 18.67 3.16 -11.25
N SER A 222 19.70 4.00 -11.07
CA SER A 222 20.93 3.96 -11.88
C SER A 222 21.92 2.88 -11.43
N GLU A 223 22.00 2.59 -10.13
CA GLU A 223 22.96 1.65 -9.58
C GLU A 223 22.48 0.19 -9.60
N ASN A 224 21.17 -0.03 -9.52
CA ASN A 224 20.59 -1.37 -9.51
C ASN A 224 20.10 -1.77 -10.89
N SER A 225 20.82 -2.70 -11.53
CA SER A 225 20.50 -3.22 -12.88
C SER A 225 19.11 -3.86 -13.00
N SER A 226 18.52 -4.32 -11.91
CA SER A 226 17.15 -4.88 -11.91
C SER A 226 16.09 -3.86 -12.36
N PHE A 227 16.35 -2.57 -12.15
CA PHE A 227 15.48 -1.51 -12.66
C PHE A 227 15.57 -1.27 -14.17
N GLN A 228 16.61 -1.82 -14.84
CA GLN A 228 16.73 -1.72 -16.31
C GLN A 228 15.76 -2.66 -17.04
N SER A 229 15.26 -3.70 -16.36
CA SER A 229 14.32 -4.66 -16.92
C SER A 229 13.33 -5.13 -15.84
N LEU A 230 12.58 -4.20 -15.28
CA LEU A 230 11.58 -4.51 -14.26
C LEU A 230 10.34 -5.14 -14.91
N GLU A 231 9.82 -6.21 -14.33
CA GLU A 231 8.59 -6.86 -14.83
C GLU A 231 7.42 -5.85 -14.92
N LEU A 232 6.63 -5.94 -15.98
CA LEU A 232 5.53 -5.00 -16.24
C LEU A 232 4.53 -4.90 -15.09
N LYS A 233 4.21 -6.03 -14.41
CA LYS A 233 3.32 -6.02 -13.24
C LYS A 233 3.89 -5.19 -12.10
N ALA A 234 5.16 -5.32 -11.80
CA ALA A 234 5.87 -4.54 -10.78
C ALA A 234 5.91 -3.04 -11.14
N ALA A 235 6.21 -2.71 -12.41
CA ALA A 235 6.21 -1.33 -12.89
C ALA A 235 4.81 -0.69 -12.80
N ARG A 236 3.75 -1.43 -13.10
CA ARG A 236 2.35 -0.96 -12.96
C ARG A 236 1.97 -0.68 -11.51
N VAL A 237 2.46 -1.48 -10.54
CA VAL A 237 2.26 -1.20 -9.12
C VAL A 237 2.95 0.11 -8.75
N ILE A 238 4.22 0.28 -9.13
CA ILE A 238 4.97 1.52 -8.87
C ILE A 238 4.20 2.72 -9.44
N ASP A 239 3.81 2.67 -10.70
CA ASP A 239 3.08 3.75 -11.37
C ASP A 239 1.76 4.07 -10.67
N SER A 240 0.96 3.04 -10.39
CA SER A 240 -0.35 3.19 -9.72
C SER A 240 -0.23 3.81 -8.33
N ILE A 241 0.80 3.45 -7.56
CA ILE A 241 0.99 3.93 -6.19
C ILE A 241 1.61 5.32 -6.17
N THR A 242 2.64 5.55 -6.99
CA THR A 242 3.43 6.80 -6.95
C THR A 242 2.91 7.89 -7.89
N GLY A 243 2.10 7.52 -8.89
CA GLY A 243 1.52 8.44 -9.86
C GLY A 243 2.56 9.07 -10.80
N ILE A 244 3.64 8.35 -11.11
CA ILE A 244 4.71 8.86 -11.99
C ILE A 244 4.34 8.90 -13.47
N ASN A 245 3.15 8.37 -13.85
CA ASN A 245 2.61 8.37 -15.21
C ASN A 245 3.54 7.71 -16.24
N LEU A 246 3.98 6.47 -15.93
CA LEU A 246 4.77 5.67 -16.85
C LEU A 246 3.98 5.34 -18.13
N ARG A 247 4.65 5.41 -19.28
CA ARG A 247 4.06 5.01 -20.55
C ARG A 247 4.33 3.52 -20.79
N PHE A 248 3.27 2.73 -20.80
CA PHE A 248 3.34 1.29 -21.08
C PHE A 248 2.81 1.00 -22.47
N THR A 249 3.46 0.09 -23.19
CA THR A 249 2.89 -0.54 -24.38
C THR A 249 2.36 -1.92 -24.01
N GLU A 250 1.26 -2.35 -24.65
CA GLU A 250 0.64 -3.65 -24.33
C GLU A 250 1.51 -4.87 -24.65
N THR A 251 2.54 -4.69 -25.47
CA THR A 251 3.45 -5.74 -25.91
C THR A 251 4.69 -5.90 -25.05
N GLU A 252 4.98 -4.95 -24.15
CA GLU A 252 6.15 -5.00 -23.29
C GLU A 252 5.98 -6.01 -22.16
N ARG A 253 7.02 -6.79 -21.89
CA ARG A 253 7.09 -7.69 -20.73
C ARG A 253 7.84 -7.08 -19.56
N SER A 254 8.70 -6.10 -19.83
CA SER A 254 9.51 -5.40 -18.83
C SER A 254 9.68 -3.93 -19.21
N VAL A 255 9.99 -3.11 -18.22
CA VAL A 255 10.14 -1.65 -18.32
C VAL A 255 11.54 -1.27 -17.82
N ASN A 256 12.19 -0.35 -18.53
CA ASN A 256 13.42 0.29 -18.06
C ASN A 256 13.08 1.49 -17.16
N MET A 257 13.06 1.27 -15.86
CA MET A 257 12.72 2.30 -14.87
C MET A 257 13.78 3.41 -14.80
N CYS A 258 15.06 3.13 -15.11
CA CYS A 258 16.09 4.16 -15.17
C CYS A 258 15.76 5.21 -16.23
N GLN A 259 15.40 4.73 -17.42
CA GLN A 259 15.02 5.60 -18.53
C GLN A 259 13.74 6.37 -18.21
N ALA A 260 12.72 5.69 -17.69
CA ALA A 260 11.44 6.30 -17.33
C ALA A 260 11.59 7.40 -16.27
N VAL A 261 12.41 7.19 -15.25
CA VAL A 261 12.72 8.22 -14.23
C VAL A 261 13.53 9.36 -14.84
N GLN A 262 14.45 9.10 -15.75
CA GLN A 262 15.21 10.14 -16.42
C GLN A 262 14.30 11.01 -17.32
N GLU A 263 13.43 10.39 -18.13
CA GLU A 263 12.44 11.08 -18.96
C GLU A 263 11.50 11.97 -18.12
N MET A 264 10.99 11.44 -17.00
CA MET A 264 10.18 12.22 -16.05
C MET A 264 10.93 13.44 -15.49
N CYS A 265 12.22 13.28 -15.16
CA CYS A 265 13.03 14.39 -14.68
C CYS A 265 13.27 15.46 -15.75
N ASP A 266 13.47 15.03 -16.99
CA ASP A 266 13.71 15.93 -18.14
C ASP A 266 12.42 16.65 -18.54
N ASP A 267 11.26 15.99 -18.54
CA ASP A 267 9.94 16.59 -18.76
C ASP A 267 9.63 17.63 -17.68
N ALA A 268 9.81 17.29 -16.39
CA ALA A 268 9.58 18.24 -15.30
C ALA A 268 10.52 19.46 -15.37
N ARG A 269 11.77 19.26 -15.84
CA ARG A 269 12.71 20.37 -16.05
C ARG A 269 12.27 21.25 -17.21
N ALA A 270 11.79 20.66 -18.32
CA ALA A 270 11.30 21.38 -19.47
C ALA A 270 10.05 22.21 -19.13
N GLU A 271 9.11 21.62 -18.41
CA GLU A 271 7.91 22.31 -17.93
C GLU A 271 8.25 23.46 -16.96
N GLY A 272 9.13 23.22 -16.01
CA GLY A 272 9.59 24.25 -15.07
C GLY A 272 10.31 25.41 -15.77
N HIS A 273 11.12 25.09 -16.79
CA HIS A 273 11.77 26.13 -17.61
C HIS A 273 10.76 26.94 -18.42
N ALA A 274 9.78 26.27 -19.04
CA ALA A 274 8.74 26.95 -19.82
C ALA A 274 7.85 27.85 -18.93
N SER A 275 7.44 27.37 -17.75
CA SER A 275 6.69 28.16 -16.77
C SER A 275 7.48 29.35 -16.27
N GLY A 276 8.75 29.13 -15.86
CA GLY A 276 9.62 30.20 -15.38
C GLY A 276 9.89 31.27 -16.45
N LEU A 277 10.04 30.88 -17.72
CA LEU A 277 10.19 31.82 -18.84
C LEU A 277 8.91 32.65 -19.06
N SER A 278 7.74 32.00 -19.02
CA SER A 278 6.44 32.68 -19.16
C SER A 278 6.19 33.65 -18.00
N GLU A 279 6.41 33.21 -16.77
CA GLU A 279 6.27 34.06 -15.57
C GLU A 279 7.26 35.21 -15.57
N GLY A 280 8.52 34.95 -15.90
CA GLY A 280 9.55 36.00 -16.00
C GLY A 280 9.25 37.03 -17.10
N HIS A 281 8.71 36.59 -18.24
CA HIS A 281 8.28 37.49 -19.30
C HIS A 281 7.08 38.35 -18.86
N ALA A 282 6.08 37.75 -18.24
CA ALA A 282 4.91 38.48 -17.72
C ALA A 282 5.31 39.51 -16.65
N GLN A 283 6.19 39.14 -15.71
CA GLN A 283 6.70 40.02 -14.69
C GLN A 283 7.54 41.17 -15.30
N GLY A 284 8.40 40.84 -16.26
CA GLY A 284 9.20 41.85 -16.98
C GLY A 284 8.36 42.89 -17.71
N LEU A 285 7.27 42.46 -18.35
CA LEU A 285 6.32 43.37 -18.98
C LEU A 285 5.61 44.28 -17.95
N GLN A 286 5.22 43.73 -16.82
CA GLN A 286 4.60 44.46 -15.72
C GLN A 286 5.55 45.47 -15.09
N ASP A 287 6.79 45.09 -14.83
CA ASP A 287 7.82 45.97 -14.30
C ASP A 287 8.15 47.12 -15.28
N GLN A 288 8.24 46.83 -16.57
CA GLN A 288 8.45 47.82 -17.60
C GLN A 288 7.26 48.80 -17.70
N ALA A 289 6.03 48.29 -17.62
CA ALA A 289 4.83 49.11 -17.60
C ALA A 289 4.81 50.05 -16.38
N LEU A 290 5.17 49.54 -15.21
CA LEU A 290 5.31 50.34 -13.98
C LEU A 290 6.37 51.44 -14.10
N LEU A 291 7.56 51.07 -14.57
CA LEU A 291 8.65 52.05 -14.79
C LEU A 291 8.25 53.13 -15.80
N THR A 292 7.55 52.77 -16.87
CA THR A 292 7.05 53.70 -17.88
C THR A 292 6.03 54.66 -17.27
N ALA A 293 5.05 54.14 -16.52
CA ALA A 293 4.05 54.97 -15.83
C ALA A 293 4.68 55.91 -14.82
N GLN A 294 5.66 55.44 -14.00
CA GLN A 294 6.37 56.29 -13.03
C GLN A 294 7.15 57.44 -13.70
N ARG A 295 7.81 57.19 -14.84
CA ARG A 295 8.50 58.21 -15.61
C ARG A 295 7.53 59.25 -16.20
N MET A 296 6.40 58.78 -16.73
CA MET A 296 5.38 59.65 -17.31
C MET A 296 4.66 60.52 -16.25
N LEU A 297 4.49 60.00 -15.02
CA LEU A 297 3.92 60.75 -13.91
C LEU A 297 4.76 61.96 -13.49
N GLN A 298 6.05 61.97 -13.80
CA GLN A 298 6.94 63.12 -13.53
C GLN A 298 6.76 64.29 -14.52
N ASP A 299 6.09 64.08 -15.63
CA ASP A 299 5.82 65.09 -16.63
C ASP A 299 4.34 65.54 -16.61
N PRO A 300 4.03 66.73 -16.18
CA PRO A 300 2.65 67.23 -15.99
C PRO A 300 1.85 67.34 -17.30
N ARG A 301 2.44 67.04 -18.43
CA ARG A 301 1.74 67.06 -19.74
C ARG A 301 0.91 65.84 -19.99
N PHE A 302 1.14 64.75 -19.25
CA PHE A 302 0.40 63.49 -19.44
C PHE A 302 -0.74 63.37 -18.40
N SER A 303 -1.93 63.09 -18.91
CA SER A 303 -3.07 62.74 -18.06
C SER A 303 -2.95 61.30 -17.55
N PRO A 304 -3.59 60.92 -16.43
CA PRO A 304 -3.63 59.51 -15.98
C PRO A 304 -4.14 58.57 -17.04
N GLU A 305 -5.07 58.97 -17.86
CA GLU A 305 -5.63 58.21 -18.99
C GLU A 305 -4.57 57.97 -20.09
N ASP A 306 -3.76 59.01 -20.42
CA ASP A 306 -2.66 58.89 -21.37
C ASP A 306 -1.59 57.92 -20.84
N ILE A 307 -1.23 58.06 -19.55
CA ILE A 307 -0.27 57.16 -18.88
C ILE A 307 -0.75 55.71 -18.90
N SER A 308 -2.02 55.46 -18.57
CA SER A 308 -2.62 54.11 -18.66
C SER A 308 -2.50 53.55 -20.08
N ARG A 309 -2.84 54.34 -21.09
CA ARG A 309 -2.81 53.91 -22.50
C ARG A 309 -1.39 53.62 -23.01
N PHE A 310 -0.40 54.41 -22.61
CA PHE A 310 0.98 54.26 -23.09
C PHE A 310 1.79 53.26 -22.29
N SER A 311 1.54 53.13 -20.99
CA SER A 311 2.23 52.17 -20.14
C SER A 311 1.62 50.75 -20.21
N GLY A 312 0.33 50.64 -20.56
CA GLY A 312 -0.43 49.41 -20.52
C GLY A 312 -0.94 49.05 -19.13
N LEU A 313 -0.74 49.90 -18.11
CA LEU A 313 -1.28 49.68 -16.77
C LEU A 313 -2.77 50.07 -16.71
N PRO A 314 -3.58 49.33 -15.90
CA PRO A 314 -4.92 49.76 -15.58
C PRO A 314 -4.93 51.20 -14.99
N LEU A 315 -5.96 51.99 -15.33
CA LEU A 315 -6.06 53.38 -14.84
C LEU A 315 -6.06 53.45 -13.30
N GLU A 316 -6.69 52.51 -12.63
CA GLU A 316 -6.70 52.43 -11.17
C GLU A 316 -5.30 52.31 -10.58
N ASP A 317 -4.41 51.56 -11.21
CA ASP A 317 -3.03 51.39 -10.74
C ASP A 317 -2.18 52.62 -11.00
N VAL A 318 -2.43 53.32 -12.11
CA VAL A 318 -1.81 54.63 -12.39
C VAL A 318 -2.24 55.66 -11.35
N LEU A 319 -3.52 55.72 -10.97
CA LEU A 319 -4.02 56.63 -9.93
C LEU A 319 -3.39 56.34 -8.56
N LYS A 320 -3.27 55.04 -8.18
CA LYS A 320 -2.57 54.63 -6.94
C LYS A 320 -1.08 55.01 -6.92
N LEU A 321 -0.42 54.97 -8.09
CA LEU A 321 0.99 55.37 -8.21
C LEU A 321 1.16 56.88 -8.04
N ARG A 322 0.15 57.68 -8.40
CA ARG A 322 0.15 59.16 -8.29
C ARG A 322 -0.05 59.62 -6.84
N GLU A 323 -0.71 58.83 -5.99
CA GLU A 323 -0.99 59.12 -4.58
C GLU A 323 0.20 58.78 -3.64
N LYS A 324 1.20 58.07 -4.15
CA LYS A 324 2.44 57.74 -3.43
C LYS A 324 3.55 58.74 -3.77
#